data_ec4e0bfa55bb4310623f3356d7eba459
#
_entry.id   ec4e0bfa55bb4310623f3356d7eba459
#
_cell.length_a   1.000
_cell.length_b   1.000
_cell.length_c   1.000
_cell.angle_alpha   90.00
_cell.angle_beta   90.00
_cell.angle_gamma   90.00
#
_symmetry.space_group_name_H-M   'P 1'
#
loop_
_entity.id
_entity.type
_entity.pdbx_description
1 polymer ?
#
loop_
_entity_poly.entity_id
_entity_poly.type
_entity_poly.pdbx_seq_one_letter_code
_entity_poly.pdbx_strand_id
1 'polypeptide(L)'
;MKILISACVFGKNVRWNGTNRREDEIKVWAEENGFELVPICPENELFGTPRKAIRLRSIDGEIKGFAGKDEIFGHLKHKCGQIDSRHNDVVGFIGISNSPSCGLSTGVKDLGSTIKAPMHQALDCPTTEISSMRSEKNRNIFLERILKNNETNINPYLPGERSGRSQ
;
A
#
# COMPACT_ATOMS: atom_id res chain seq x y z
N MET A 1 4.90 12.75 12.00
CA MET A 1 5.21 11.43 11.39
C MET A 1 4.48 11.32 10.06
N LYS A 2 5.04 10.60 9.07
CA LYS A 2 4.45 10.47 7.72
C LYS A 2 3.80 9.10 7.51
N ILE A 3 2.63 9.09 6.89
CA ILE A 3 1.93 7.88 6.43
C ILE A 3 1.75 7.98 4.92
N LEU A 4 2.19 6.95 4.18
CA LEU A 4 1.86 6.84 2.77
C LEU A 4 0.38 6.48 2.60
N ILE A 5 -0.25 7.05 1.59
CA ILE A 5 -1.64 6.75 1.26
C ILE A 5 -1.81 6.61 -0.26
N SER A 6 -2.66 5.69 -0.69
CA SER A 6 -3.05 5.60 -2.10
C SER A 6 -3.57 6.96 -2.58
N ALA A 7 -2.96 7.54 -3.60
CA ALA A 7 -3.24 8.91 -4.05
C ALA A 7 -4.69 9.11 -4.50
N CYS A 8 -5.36 8.07 -5.01
CA CYS A 8 -6.77 8.13 -5.34
C CYS A 8 -7.67 8.26 -4.09
N VAL A 9 -7.29 7.67 -2.96
CA VAL A 9 -8.00 7.82 -1.66
C VAL A 9 -7.79 9.23 -1.11
N PHE A 10 -6.60 9.79 -1.28
CA PHE A 10 -6.31 11.18 -0.94
C PHE A 10 -7.13 12.20 -1.75
N GLY A 11 -7.67 11.80 -2.91
CA GLY A 11 -8.51 12.63 -3.79
C GLY A 11 -7.87 13.02 -5.11
N LYS A 12 -6.69 12.46 -5.47
CA LYS A 12 -6.07 12.69 -6.78
C LYS A 12 -6.74 11.81 -7.84
N ASN A 13 -6.96 12.38 -9.03
CA ASN A 13 -7.58 11.69 -10.17
C ASN A 13 -6.57 10.79 -10.90
N VAL A 14 -6.06 9.76 -10.21
CA VAL A 14 -4.97 8.90 -10.68
C VAL A 14 -5.38 7.44 -10.88
N ARG A 15 -6.68 7.13 -10.80
CA ARG A 15 -7.17 5.79 -11.18
C ARG A 15 -7.05 5.61 -12.68
N TRP A 16 -7.04 4.35 -13.12
CA TRP A 16 -6.87 3.99 -14.54
C TRP A 16 -7.81 4.77 -15.48
N ASN A 17 -9.01 5.11 -15.03
CA ASN A 17 -10.05 5.83 -15.79
C ASN A 17 -10.10 7.34 -15.48
N GLY A 18 -9.10 7.91 -14.82
CA GLY A 18 -9.04 9.33 -14.50
C GLY A 18 -9.94 9.78 -13.35
N THR A 19 -10.41 8.84 -12.51
CA THR A 19 -11.22 9.14 -11.32
C THR A 19 -10.41 9.05 -10.03
N ASN A 20 -11.05 9.30 -8.89
CA ASN A 20 -10.50 9.08 -7.55
C ASN A 20 -11.48 8.28 -6.67
N ARG A 21 -11.10 8.05 -5.43
CA ARG A 21 -11.89 7.42 -4.36
C ARG A 21 -11.66 8.19 -3.05
N ARG A 22 -11.84 9.51 -3.10
CA ARG A 22 -11.59 10.41 -1.99
C ARG A 22 -12.35 10.01 -0.72
N GLU A 23 -11.64 9.97 0.40
CA GLU A 23 -12.16 9.68 1.74
C GLU A 23 -11.63 10.76 2.70
N ASP A 24 -12.42 11.80 2.94
CA ASP A 24 -11.97 12.95 3.75
C ASP A 24 -11.81 12.63 5.23
N GLU A 25 -12.57 11.68 5.76
CA GLU A 25 -12.46 11.24 7.16
C GLU A 25 -11.05 10.77 7.53
N ILE A 26 -10.29 10.24 6.58
CA ILE A 26 -8.91 9.80 6.82
C ILE A 26 -7.96 10.99 6.98
N LYS A 27 -8.23 12.10 6.30
CA LYS A 27 -7.44 13.33 6.48
C LYS A 27 -7.66 13.89 7.88
N VAL A 28 -8.92 13.95 8.32
CA VAL A 28 -9.26 14.40 9.68
C VAL A 28 -8.60 13.50 10.71
N TRP A 29 -8.73 12.18 10.58
CA TRP A 29 -8.09 11.23 11.48
C TRP A 29 -6.55 11.41 11.54
N ALA A 30 -5.91 11.62 10.40
CA ALA A 30 -4.47 11.81 10.33
C ALA A 30 -4.04 13.12 11.03
N GLU A 31 -4.76 14.21 10.79
CA GLU A 31 -4.50 15.52 11.43
C GLU A 31 -4.68 15.43 12.95
N GLU A 32 -5.76 14.82 13.44
CA GLU A 32 -6.03 14.62 14.86
C GLU A 32 -4.95 13.79 15.58
N ASN A 33 -4.27 12.89 14.85
CA ASN A 33 -3.20 12.05 15.39
C ASN A 33 -1.78 12.54 15.03
N GLY A 34 -1.63 13.74 14.46
CA GLY A 34 -0.35 14.34 14.14
C GLY A 34 0.40 13.69 12.98
N PHE A 35 -0.31 13.07 12.03
CA PHE A 35 0.25 12.46 10.84
C PHE A 35 0.14 13.36 9.62
N GLU A 36 1.20 13.42 8.83
CA GLU A 36 1.21 13.94 7.46
C GLU A 36 0.90 12.79 6.49
N LEU A 37 -0.13 12.95 5.66
CA LEU A 37 -0.44 11.98 4.61
C LEU A 37 0.33 12.31 3.32
N VAL A 38 1.10 11.35 2.83
CA VAL A 38 1.89 11.46 1.60
C VAL A 38 1.26 10.60 0.51
N PRO A 39 0.58 11.19 -0.48
CA PRO A 39 -0.12 10.44 -1.52
C PRO A 39 0.85 9.87 -2.55
N ILE A 40 0.74 8.55 -2.81
CA ILE A 40 1.53 7.83 -3.83
C ILE A 40 0.63 7.01 -4.75
N CYS A 41 1.06 6.84 -6.00
CA CYS A 41 0.42 5.92 -6.95
C CYS A 41 1.46 5.30 -7.89
N PRO A 42 1.91 4.06 -7.61
CA PRO A 42 2.91 3.37 -8.44
C PRO A 42 2.49 3.26 -9.91
N GLU A 43 1.21 2.98 -10.15
CA GLU A 43 0.67 2.85 -11.50
C GLU A 43 0.68 4.16 -12.28
N ASN A 44 0.32 5.27 -11.63
CA ASN A 44 0.34 6.59 -12.28
C ASN A 44 1.77 7.06 -12.55
N GLU A 45 2.72 6.74 -11.68
CA GLU A 45 4.14 7.05 -11.91
C GLU A 45 4.72 6.27 -13.10
N LEU A 46 4.24 5.05 -13.36
CA LEU A 46 4.70 4.23 -14.48
C LEU A 46 4.02 4.60 -15.81
N PHE A 47 2.71 4.78 -15.79
CA PHE A 47 1.90 4.78 -17.00
C PHE A 47 1.08 6.06 -17.21
N GLY A 48 1.05 6.95 -16.22
CA GLY A 48 0.19 8.14 -16.25
C GLY A 48 -1.30 7.80 -16.06
N THR A 49 -2.15 8.78 -16.38
CA THR A 49 -3.60 8.68 -16.30
C THR A 49 -4.21 9.48 -17.47
N PRO A 50 -5.20 8.95 -18.23
CA PRO A 50 -5.78 7.59 -18.12
C PRO A 50 -4.80 6.52 -18.63
N ARG A 51 -5.05 5.26 -18.24
CA ARG A 51 -4.25 4.10 -18.66
C ARG A 51 -5.11 2.83 -18.77
N LYS A 52 -4.54 1.77 -19.35
CA LYS A 52 -5.17 0.45 -19.32
C LYS A 52 -5.25 -0.06 -17.87
N ALA A 53 -6.38 -0.63 -17.50
CA ALA A 53 -6.52 -1.28 -16.19
C ALA A 53 -5.58 -2.49 -16.10
N ILE A 54 -4.85 -2.60 -14.98
CA ILE A 54 -3.97 -3.73 -14.70
C ILE A 54 -4.80 -4.87 -14.08
N ARG A 55 -4.62 -6.07 -14.60
CA ARG A 55 -5.28 -7.29 -14.11
C ARG A 55 -4.25 -8.32 -13.70
N LEU A 56 -4.39 -8.87 -12.49
CA LEU A 56 -3.54 -9.93 -11.99
C LEU A 56 -4.10 -11.31 -12.37
N ARG A 57 -3.22 -12.23 -12.73
CA ARG A 57 -3.54 -13.62 -13.06
C ARG A 57 -2.48 -14.55 -12.46
N SER A 58 -2.89 -15.76 -12.10
CA SER A 58 -1.96 -16.86 -11.80
C SER A 58 -1.72 -17.65 -13.08
N ILE A 59 -0.46 -17.79 -13.48
CA ILE A 59 -0.03 -18.57 -14.64
C ILE A 59 1.14 -19.45 -14.18
N ASP A 60 0.95 -20.77 -14.27
CA ASP A 60 1.95 -21.76 -13.84
C ASP A 60 2.43 -21.55 -12.39
N GLY A 61 1.50 -21.13 -11.50
CA GLY A 61 1.79 -20.85 -10.08
C GLY A 61 2.44 -19.49 -9.81
N GLU A 62 2.73 -18.71 -10.84
CA GLU A 62 3.28 -17.36 -10.71
C GLU A 62 2.22 -16.27 -10.86
N ILE A 63 2.33 -15.19 -10.07
CA ILE A 63 1.46 -14.03 -10.21
C ILE A 63 2.04 -13.10 -11.28
N LYS A 64 1.25 -12.85 -12.32
CA LYS A 64 1.55 -11.92 -13.41
C LYS A 64 0.52 -10.81 -13.49
N GLY A 65 0.93 -9.62 -13.90
CA GLY A 65 0.07 -8.46 -14.06
C GLY A 65 0.10 -7.96 -15.49
N PHE A 66 -1.09 -7.74 -16.07
CA PHE A 66 -1.24 -7.35 -17.46
C PHE A 66 -1.96 -6.01 -17.61
N ALA A 67 -1.40 -5.11 -18.41
CA ALA A 67 -2.05 -3.91 -18.92
C ALA A 67 -2.42 -4.15 -20.40
N GLY A 68 -3.62 -4.66 -20.64
CA GLY A 68 -4.00 -5.18 -21.96
C GLY A 68 -3.26 -6.51 -22.26
N LYS A 69 -2.36 -6.52 -23.26
CA LYS A 69 -1.54 -7.68 -23.61
C LYS A 69 -0.14 -7.66 -22.97
N ASP A 70 0.27 -6.52 -22.46
CA ASP A 70 1.63 -6.28 -21.97
C ASP A 70 1.76 -6.78 -20.51
N GLU A 71 2.68 -7.70 -20.24
CA GLU A 71 3.03 -8.13 -18.91
C GLU A 71 3.89 -7.04 -18.24
N ILE A 72 3.43 -6.53 -17.08
CA ILE A 72 4.04 -5.35 -16.43
C ILE A 72 4.31 -5.54 -14.94
N PHE A 73 4.07 -6.72 -14.38
CA PHE A 73 4.10 -6.91 -12.93
C PHE A 73 5.50 -6.72 -12.35
N GLY A 74 6.54 -7.09 -13.10
CA GLY A 74 7.93 -6.83 -12.74
C GLY A 74 8.23 -5.33 -12.61
N HIS A 75 7.78 -4.53 -13.58
CA HIS A 75 7.92 -3.08 -13.54
C HIS A 75 7.16 -2.46 -12.35
N LEU A 76 5.96 -2.98 -12.07
CA LEU A 76 5.15 -2.51 -10.94
C LEU A 76 5.84 -2.79 -9.60
N LYS A 77 6.38 -4.01 -9.41
CA LYS A 77 7.15 -4.37 -8.22
C LYS A 77 8.40 -3.49 -8.04
N HIS A 78 9.13 -3.28 -9.13
CA HIS A 78 10.31 -2.40 -9.11
C HIS A 78 9.94 -0.96 -8.73
N LYS A 79 8.85 -0.41 -9.28
CA LYS A 79 8.36 0.93 -8.93
C LYS A 79 7.97 1.03 -7.45
N CYS A 80 7.31 0.02 -6.89
CA CYS A 80 6.98 0.00 -5.47
C CYS A 80 8.24 0.02 -4.58
N GLY A 81 9.29 -0.72 -4.96
CA GLY A 81 10.58 -0.66 -4.27
C GLY A 81 11.27 0.72 -4.38
N GLN A 82 11.15 1.40 -5.52
CA GLN A 82 11.64 2.78 -5.67
C GLN A 82 10.88 3.77 -4.77
N ILE A 83 9.57 3.60 -4.63
CA ILE A 83 8.76 4.43 -3.74
C ILE A 83 9.17 4.20 -2.28
N ASP A 84 9.32 2.94 -1.85
CA ASP A 84 9.82 2.59 -0.52
C ASP A 84 11.18 3.27 -0.24
N SER A 85 12.12 3.14 -1.15
CA SER A 85 13.47 3.75 -1.01
C SER A 85 13.45 5.28 -0.90
N ARG A 86 12.48 5.96 -1.51
CA ARG A 86 12.32 7.43 -1.42
C ARG A 86 11.63 7.88 -0.13
N HIS A 87 10.95 6.97 0.55
CA HIS A 87 10.11 7.26 1.71
C HIS A 87 10.50 6.38 2.91
N ASN A 88 11.78 6.37 3.25
CA ASN A 88 12.34 5.57 4.34
C ASN A 88 11.96 6.07 5.76
N ASP A 89 11.33 7.24 5.85
CA ASP A 89 10.90 7.90 7.08
C ASP A 89 9.40 7.74 7.39
N VAL A 90 8.70 6.87 6.65
CA VAL A 90 7.27 6.64 6.86
C VAL A 90 7.01 5.61 7.94
N VAL A 91 5.93 5.83 8.69
CA VAL A 91 5.54 4.99 9.83
C VAL A 91 4.34 4.10 9.54
N GLY A 92 3.71 4.23 8.36
CA GLY A 92 2.56 3.43 7.97
C GLY A 92 2.14 3.62 6.51
N PHE A 93 1.28 2.72 6.03
CA PHE A 93 0.69 2.81 4.69
C PHE A 93 -0.80 2.46 4.69
N ILE A 94 -1.60 3.30 4.02
CA ILE A 94 -3.04 3.09 3.81
C ILE A 94 -3.28 2.86 2.31
N GLY A 95 -3.56 1.61 1.96
CA GLY A 95 -3.87 1.19 0.59
C GLY A 95 -5.35 1.26 0.24
N ILE A 96 -5.69 0.83 -0.98
CA ILE A 96 -7.06 0.67 -1.45
C ILE A 96 -7.29 -0.74 -1.97
N SER A 97 -8.40 -1.37 -1.56
CA SER A 97 -8.76 -2.75 -1.92
C SER A 97 -8.82 -2.97 -3.44
N ASN A 98 -8.46 -4.15 -3.88
CA ASN A 98 -8.42 -4.56 -5.29
C ASN A 98 -7.51 -3.73 -6.19
N SER A 99 -6.60 -2.93 -5.65
CA SER A 99 -5.56 -2.29 -6.43
C SER A 99 -4.41 -3.26 -6.69
N PRO A 100 -3.96 -3.45 -7.94
CA PRO A 100 -2.83 -4.35 -8.24
C PRO A 100 -1.49 -3.88 -7.68
N SER A 101 -1.39 -2.61 -7.26
CA SER A 101 -0.20 -2.02 -6.63
C SER A 101 -0.36 -1.76 -5.13
N CYS A 102 -1.55 -1.36 -4.67
CA CYS A 102 -1.79 -0.80 -3.33
C CYS A 102 -2.81 -1.59 -2.50
N GLY A 103 -3.34 -2.72 -2.98
CA GLY A 103 -4.34 -3.51 -2.27
C GLY A 103 -3.73 -4.47 -1.25
N LEU A 104 -4.28 -4.54 -0.05
CA LEU A 104 -3.95 -5.57 0.93
C LEU A 104 -4.65 -6.89 0.58
N SER A 105 -5.82 -6.79 -0.07
CA SER A 105 -6.64 -7.89 -0.57
C SER A 105 -6.94 -7.66 -2.04
N THR A 106 -6.03 -8.06 -2.92
CA THR A 106 -6.20 -7.90 -4.37
C THR A 106 -6.54 -9.23 -5.01
N GLY A 107 -7.65 -9.27 -5.73
CA GLY A 107 -8.10 -10.45 -6.47
C GLY A 107 -7.15 -10.83 -7.60
N VAL A 108 -6.88 -12.12 -7.75
CA VAL A 108 -6.05 -12.69 -8.81
C VAL A 108 -6.89 -13.69 -9.58
N LYS A 109 -7.02 -13.49 -10.89
CA LYS A 109 -7.72 -14.44 -11.75
C LYS A 109 -6.96 -15.77 -11.77
N ASP A 110 -7.73 -16.86 -11.79
CA ASP A 110 -7.23 -18.25 -11.83
C ASP A 110 -6.46 -18.72 -10.57
N LEU A 111 -6.44 -17.91 -9.47
CA LEU A 111 -5.84 -18.29 -8.19
C LEU A 111 -6.88 -18.73 -7.15
N GLY A 112 -8.12 -18.22 -7.25
CA GLY A 112 -9.19 -18.49 -6.27
C GLY A 112 -9.00 -17.80 -4.91
N SER A 113 -7.99 -16.91 -4.78
CA SER A 113 -7.68 -16.18 -3.56
C SER A 113 -7.19 -14.77 -3.87
N THR A 114 -6.93 -13.98 -2.81
CA THR A 114 -6.35 -12.65 -2.90
C THR A 114 -4.87 -12.66 -2.52
N ILE A 115 -4.15 -11.64 -2.95
CA ILE A 115 -2.76 -11.40 -2.55
C ILE A 115 -2.58 -10.02 -1.95
N LYS A 116 -1.51 -9.82 -1.19
CA LYS A 116 -0.99 -8.49 -0.85
C LYS A 116 -0.28 -7.92 -2.07
N ALA A 117 -0.71 -6.74 -2.52
CA ALA A 117 -0.06 -6.08 -3.65
C ALA A 117 1.35 -5.57 -3.31
N PRO A 118 2.18 -5.28 -4.33
CA PRO A 118 3.60 -4.97 -4.14
C PRO A 118 3.94 -3.86 -3.14
N MET A 119 3.13 -2.81 -3.00
CA MET A 119 3.40 -1.77 -1.99
C MET A 119 3.38 -2.31 -0.57
N HIS A 120 2.42 -3.19 -0.23
CA HIS A 120 2.38 -3.82 1.10
C HIS A 120 3.51 -4.82 1.35
N GLN A 121 4.16 -5.30 0.30
CA GLN A 121 5.31 -6.19 0.40
C GLN A 121 6.64 -5.43 0.47
N ALA A 122 6.72 -4.26 -0.17
CA ALA A 122 7.92 -3.43 -0.21
C ALA A 122 8.19 -2.72 1.13
N LEU A 123 7.14 -2.24 1.79
CA LEU A 123 7.24 -1.42 3.00
C LEU A 123 7.50 -2.24 4.26
N ASP A 124 8.43 -1.78 5.08
CA ASP A 124 8.72 -2.35 6.41
C ASP A 124 8.05 -1.53 7.53
N CYS A 125 6.79 -1.23 7.37
CA CYS A 125 5.97 -0.51 8.34
C CYS A 125 4.55 -1.11 8.42
N PRO A 126 3.75 -0.81 9.46
CA PRO A 126 2.36 -1.21 9.52
C PRO A 126 1.56 -0.77 8.31
N THR A 127 0.79 -1.68 7.75
CA THR A 127 -0.04 -1.42 6.58
C THR A 127 -1.51 -1.76 6.83
N THR A 128 -2.40 -1.03 6.17
CA THR A 128 -3.86 -1.24 6.23
C THR A 128 -4.52 -0.84 4.91
N GLU A 129 -5.82 -1.04 4.80
CA GLU A 129 -6.64 -0.57 3.68
C GLU A 129 -7.70 0.43 4.16
N ILE A 130 -8.11 1.30 3.24
CA ILE A 130 -9.13 2.32 3.52
C ILE A 130 -10.46 1.72 4.02
N SER A 131 -10.85 0.55 3.52
CA SER A 131 -12.03 -0.17 3.98
C SER A 131 -11.99 -0.51 5.47
N SER A 132 -10.84 -0.89 5.99
CA SER A 132 -10.61 -1.13 7.42
C SER A 132 -10.63 0.18 8.23
N MET A 133 -10.13 1.27 7.66
CA MET A 133 -10.05 2.57 8.33
C MET A 133 -11.41 3.25 8.56
N ARG A 134 -12.50 2.73 7.99
CA ARG A 134 -13.86 3.21 8.26
C ARG A 134 -14.37 2.86 9.66
N SER A 135 -13.78 1.84 10.29
CA SER A 135 -14.09 1.44 11.67
C SER A 135 -13.13 2.14 12.65
N GLU A 136 -13.69 2.79 13.67
CA GLU A 136 -12.90 3.41 14.75
C GLU A 136 -12.01 2.37 15.47
N LYS A 137 -12.55 1.18 15.74
CA LYS A 137 -11.76 0.07 16.31
C LYS A 137 -10.51 -0.24 15.47
N ASN A 138 -10.66 -0.32 14.16
CA ASN A 138 -9.54 -0.63 13.27
C ASN A 138 -8.57 0.54 13.13
N ARG A 139 -9.05 1.79 13.19
CA ARG A 139 -8.17 2.97 13.25
C ARG A 139 -7.29 2.93 14.49
N ASN A 140 -7.85 2.60 15.64
CA ASN A 140 -7.12 2.47 16.91
C ASN A 140 -6.08 1.34 16.85
N ILE A 141 -6.45 0.16 16.32
CA ILE A 141 -5.51 -0.94 16.10
C ILE A 141 -4.35 -0.53 15.17
N PHE A 142 -4.63 0.20 14.10
CA PHE A 142 -3.60 0.66 13.18
C PHE A 142 -2.68 1.68 13.86
N LEU A 143 -3.24 2.62 14.62
CA LEU A 143 -2.48 3.59 15.42
C LEU A 143 -1.56 2.91 16.43
N GLU A 144 -2.05 1.94 17.20
CA GLU A 144 -1.26 1.17 18.16
C GLU A 144 -0.08 0.45 17.48
N ARG A 145 -0.33 -0.14 16.31
CA ARG A 145 0.73 -0.81 15.53
C ARG A 145 1.81 0.16 15.06
N ILE A 146 1.43 1.37 14.63
CA ILE A 146 2.37 2.42 14.24
C ILE A 146 3.23 2.84 15.44
N LEU A 147 2.61 3.12 16.58
CA LEU A 147 3.31 3.55 17.79
C LEU A 147 4.28 2.49 18.30
N LYS A 148 3.83 1.23 18.38
CA LYS A 148 4.68 0.11 18.80
C LYS A 148 5.86 -0.12 17.85
N ASN A 149 5.64 -0.06 16.53
CA ASN A 149 6.72 -0.22 15.55
C ASN A 149 7.75 0.92 15.64
N ASN A 150 7.29 2.13 15.92
CA ASN A 150 8.17 3.28 16.07
C ASN A 150 9.01 3.21 17.35
N GLU A 151 8.45 2.74 18.47
CA GLU A 151 9.18 2.52 19.73
C GLU A 151 10.30 1.47 19.56
N THR A 152 10.05 0.38 18.86
CA THR A 152 11.05 -0.66 18.60
C THR A 152 12.19 -0.18 17.69
N ASN A 153 11.91 0.72 16.76
CA ASN A 153 12.91 1.30 15.86
C ASN A 153 13.76 2.39 16.55
N ILE A 154 13.23 3.08 17.56
CA ILE A 154 13.97 4.10 18.34
C ILE A 154 14.84 3.44 19.41
N ASN A 155 14.48 2.27 19.93
CA ASN A 155 15.23 1.57 20.98
C ASN A 155 15.63 0.14 20.57
N PRO A 156 16.75 -0.04 19.83
CA PRO A 156 17.23 -1.35 19.37
C PRO A 156 17.69 -2.27 20.49
N TYR A 157 17.69 -1.82 21.75
CA TYR A 157 18.12 -2.58 22.92
C TYR A 157 16.97 -3.19 23.74
N LEU A 158 15.70 -3.00 23.34
CA LEU A 158 14.61 -3.78 23.96
C LEU A 158 14.59 -5.19 23.33
N PRO A 159 14.63 -6.27 24.12
CA PRO A 159 14.63 -7.63 23.61
C PRO A 159 13.22 -7.98 23.08
N GLY A 160 12.98 -7.71 21.84
CA GLY A 160 11.85 -8.17 21.06
C GLY A 160 12.35 -9.16 20.01
N GLU A 161 11.80 -10.35 20.01
CA GLU A 161 12.17 -11.50 19.20
C GLU A 161 12.40 -11.12 17.73
N ARG A 162 13.67 -11.17 17.32
CA ARG A 162 14.01 -11.19 15.90
C ARG A 162 13.61 -12.55 15.35
N SER A 163 12.48 -12.64 14.67
CA SER A 163 12.21 -13.77 13.79
C SER A 163 13.30 -13.81 12.71
N GLY A 164 14.13 -14.84 12.77
CA GLY A 164 15.29 -14.99 11.91
C GLY A 164 14.92 -14.98 10.43
N ARG A 165 15.58 -14.13 9.69
CA ARG A 165 15.71 -14.31 8.25
C ARG A 165 16.69 -15.47 8.04
N SER A 166 16.18 -16.63 7.67
CA SER A 166 17.01 -17.69 7.07
C SER A 166 17.39 -17.25 5.66
N GLN A 167 18.63 -17.40 5.36
CA GLN A 167 19.26 -17.16 4.06
C GLN A 167 18.64 -18.01 2.97
#